data_144876357b50d9e46207151db2155c1a
#
_entry.id   144876357b50d9e46207151db2155c1a
#
_cell.length_a   1.000
_cell.length_b   1.000
_cell.length_c   1.000
_cell.angle_alpha   90.00
_cell.angle_beta   90.00
_cell.angle_gamma   90.00
#
_symmetry.space_group_name_H-M   'P 1'
#
loop_
_entity.id
_entity.type
_entity.pdbx_description
1 polymer ?
#
loop_
_entity_poly.entity_id
_entity_poly.type
_entity_poly.pdbx_seq_one_letter_code
_entity_poly.pdbx_strand_id
1 'polypeptide(L)'
;MRASDSPFLPAPFRPGFPLKNPHLQTILASLKIRALGANPLRERSEETLVDAGSGVRLLGYHTVQPGGRSHGLVILLHGWEGSSESTYMLTTGRRFYRSGYDVFRLNLRDHGNSHHINEGVFHSARIEEVFTAVLNIVAAAGGRPCHLVGFSLGGNFGLRIALRLSPGQAGNLGNIVAISPVLDPLKATHAIDGGFFVYRDYFVKKWKRSLGIKQRLFPGLYDFNDVMGLKSCMAITERVIPRYTPFRHVLEYFRTYRLAGADFSRLAVPVTILASEDDPFIPVDDFRTLRGNDRLRVFIERYGGHCGFLQNLRLRVWFEDLIERIIRDGVREG
;
A
#
# COMPACT_ATOMS: atom_id res chain seq x y z
N MET A 1 37.30 -15.63 -8.63
CA MET A 1 36.10 -14.82 -8.71
C MET A 1 35.09 -15.58 -9.56
N ARG A 2 34.08 -16.17 -8.96
CA ARG A 2 33.04 -16.92 -9.68
C ARG A 2 31.96 -15.96 -10.12
N ALA A 3 31.60 -15.95 -11.41
CA ALA A 3 30.58 -15.13 -12.04
C ALA A 3 29.16 -15.63 -11.67
N SER A 4 28.72 -15.43 -10.43
CA SER A 4 27.38 -15.83 -9.98
C SER A 4 26.58 -14.76 -9.21
N ASP A 5 27.14 -13.55 -9.03
CA ASP A 5 26.48 -12.47 -8.28
C ASP A 5 25.94 -11.36 -9.20
N SER A 6 25.31 -11.73 -10.32
CA SER A 6 24.52 -10.75 -11.06
C SER A 6 23.19 -10.53 -10.33
N PRO A 7 22.88 -9.32 -9.85
CA PRO A 7 21.59 -9.06 -9.21
C PRO A 7 20.48 -9.43 -10.21
N PHE A 8 19.50 -10.20 -9.73
CA PHE A 8 18.35 -10.62 -10.53
C PHE A 8 17.67 -9.38 -11.14
N LEU A 9 17.83 -9.22 -12.47
CA LEU A 9 17.06 -8.24 -13.23
C LEU A 9 15.86 -8.98 -13.83
N PRO A 10 14.62 -8.61 -13.44
CA PRO A 10 13.44 -9.19 -14.08
C PRO A 10 13.40 -8.82 -15.56
N ALA A 11 12.82 -9.69 -16.38
CA ALA A 11 12.52 -9.30 -17.76
C ALA A 11 11.60 -8.06 -17.75
N PRO A 12 11.88 -7.04 -18.58
CA PRO A 12 11.07 -5.82 -18.63
C PRO A 12 9.60 -6.13 -18.87
N PHE A 13 8.73 -5.38 -18.22
CA PHE A 13 7.30 -5.50 -18.42
C PHE A 13 6.89 -5.03 -19.82
N ARG A 14 6.31 -5.92 -20.61
CA ARG A 14 5.90 -5.65 -22.00
C ARG A 14 4.46 -6.09 -22.23
N PRO A 15 3.47 -5.21 -21.91
CA PRO A 15 2.07 -5.53 -22.16
C PRO A 15 1.76 -5.51 -23.66
N GLY A 16 0.85 -6.39 -24.08
CA GLY A 16 0.28 -6.32 -25.43
C GLY A 16 -0.67 -5.13 -25.61
N PHE A 17 -0.87 -4.70 -26.85
CA PHE A 17 -1.95 -3.74 -27.18
C PHE A 17 -3.32 -4.39 -26.85
N PRO A 18 -4.29 -3.68 -26.21
CA PRO A 18 -4.33 -2.25 -25.88
C PRO A 18 -3.81 -1.89 -24.48
N LEU A 19 -3.21 -2.84 -23.74
CA LEU A 19 -2.75 -2.63 -22.35
C LEU A 19 -1.53 -1.71 -22.20
N LYS A 20 -1.06 -1.10 -23.28
CA LYS A 20 -0.08 0.02 -23.23
C LYS A 20 -0.72 1.34 -22.79
N ASN A 21 -2.04 1.40 -22.68
CA ASN A 21 -2.75 2.58 -22.20
C ASN A 21 -2.79 2.59 -20.66
N PRO A 22 -2.26 3.63 -19.99
CA PRO A 22 -2.19 3.68 -18.53
C PRO A 22 -3.56 3.69 -17.85
N HIS A 23 -4.56 4.29 -18.47
CA HIS A 23 -5.92 4.32 -17.92
C HIS A 23 -6.56 2.93 -17.97
N LEU A 24 -6.35 2.19 -19.06
CA LEU A 24 -6.80 0.80 -19.12
C LEU A 24 -6.09 -0.08 -18.08
N GLN A 25 -4.77 0.08 -17.93
CA GLN A 25 -4.00 -0.60 -16.87
C GLN A 25 -4.62 -0.35 -15.50
N THR A 26 -4.82 0.92 -15.14
CA THR A 26 -5.31 1.33 -13.82
C THR A 26 -6.74 0.84 -13.57
N ILE A 27 -7.65 1.04 -14.53
CA ILE A 27 -9.07 0.70 -14.37
C ILE A 27 -9.26 -0.81 -14.35
N LEU A 28 -8.71 -1.54 -15.32
CA LEU A 28 -8.88 -2.99 -15.42
C LEU A 28 -8.25 -3.72 -14.23
N ALA A 29 -7.14 -3.21 -13.69
CA ALA A 29 -6.51 -3.76 -12.49
C ALA A 29 -7.42 -3.70 -11.26
N SER A 30 -8.30 -2.71 -11.17
CA SER A 30 -9.24 -2.52 -10.06
C SER A 30 -10.54 -3.32 -10.18
N LEU A 31 -10.81 -3.94 -11.34
CA LEU A 31 -12.06 -4.67 -11.59
C LEU A 31 -12.25 -5.84 -10.63
N LYS A 32 -13.40 -5.90 -9.99
CA LYS A 32 -13.76 -6.96 -9.02
C LYS A 32 -13.76 -8.36 -9.63
N ILE A 33 -13.96 -8.48 -10.94
CA ILE A 33 -13.93 -9.76 -11.67
C ILE A 33 -12.62 -10.53 -11.46
N ARG A 34 -11.48 -9.83 -11.26
CA ARG A 34 -10.17 -10.44 -10.97
C ARG A 34 -10.13 -11.18 -9.62
N ALA A 35 -10.94 -10.77 -8.67
CA ALA A 35 -11.04 -11.37 -7.35
C ALA A 35 -12.20 -12.40 -7.25
N LEU A 36 -12.86 -12.70 -8.36
CA LEU A 36 -13.91 -13.72 -8.41
C LEU A 36 -13.35 -15.14 -8.30
N GLY A 37 -14.24 -16.11 -8.03
CA GLY A 37 -13.95 -17.51 -7.80
C GLY A 37 -13.50 -17.78 -6.37
N ALA A 38 -13.20 -19.05 -6.06
CA ALA A 38 -12.74 -19.48 -4.75
C ALA A 38 -11.49 -18.69 -4.31
N ASN A 39 -11.60 -18.04 -3.18
CA ASN A 39 -10.53 -17.24 -2.62
C ASN A 39 -10.36 -17.54 -1.13
N PRO A 40 -9.33 -18.31 -0.76
CA PRO A 40 -9.05 -18.65 0.64
C PRO A 40 -8.97 -17.43 1.56
N LEU A 41 -8.62 -16.26 1.04
CA LEU A 41 -8.55 -15.03 1.82
C LEU A 41 -9.95 -14.48 2.22
N ARG A 42 -11.01 -14.90 1.59
CA ARG A 42 -12.40 -14.60 1.97
C ARG A 42 -13.03 -15.69 2.82
N GLU A 43 -12.66 -16.93 2.52
CA GLU A 43 -13.29 -18.11 3.09
C GLU A 43 -12.68 -18.51 4.43
N ARG A 44 -11.39 -18.20 4.66
CA ARG A 44 -10.59 -18.73 5.78
C ARG A 44 -9.88 -17.67 6.61
N SER A 45 -10.07 -16.37 6.29
CA SER A 45 -9.45 -15.32 7.10
C SER A 45 -10.14 -15.18 8.44
N GLU A 46 -9.33 -15.05 9.48
CA GLU A 46 -9.77 -14.65 10.80
C GLU A 46 -9.64 -13.14 10.95
N GLU A 47 -10.70 -12.49 11.42
CA GLU A 47 -10.69 -11.09 11.75
C GLU A 47 -9.86 -10.86 13.02
N THR A 48 -8.95 -9.90 12.98
CA THR A 48 -8.00 -9.64 14.05
C THR A 48 -7.91 -8.14 14.32
N LEU A 49 -8.08 -7.74 15.58
CA LEU A 49 -7.79 -6.39 16.03
C LEU A 49 -6.34 -6.31 16.50
N VAL A 50 -5.50 -5.61 15.73
CA VAL A 50 -4.08 -5.41 16.02
C VAL A 50 -3.90 -4.18 16.89
N ASP A 51 -3.16 -4.32 17.99
CA ASP A 51 -2.72 -3.17 18.78
C ASP A 51 -1.78 -2.30 17.93
N ALA A 52 -2.09 -1.04 17.84
CA ALA A 52 -1.36 -0.03 17.08
C ALA A 52 -0.73 1.05 18.00
N GLY A 53 -0.66 0.78 19.29
CA GLY A 53 -0.12 1.68 20.31
C GLY A 53 -1.10 2.77 20.74
N SER A 54 -0.86 3.32 21.91
CA SER A 54 -1.65 4.45 22.48
C SER A 54 -3.17 4.20 22.49
N GLY A 55 -3.62 2.96 22.72
CA GLY A 55 -5.04 2.59 22.73
C GLY A 55 -5.68 2.46 21.35
N VAL A 56 -4.93 2.67 20.29
CA VAL A 56 -5.39 2.52 18.89
C VAL A 56 -5.40 1.04 18.50
N ARG A 57 -6.42 0.61 17.78
CA ARG A 57 -6.50 -0.75 17.19
C ARG A 57 -6.79 -0.65 15.70
N LEU A 58 -6.10 -1.45 14.91
CA LEU A 58 -6.31 -1.58 13.47
C LEU A 58 -6.91 -2.95 13.14
N LEU A 59 -7.89 -2.95 12.25
CA LEU A 59 -8.56 -4.17 11.79
C LEU A 59 -7.73 -4.87 10.72
N GLY A 60 -7.43 -6.14 10.92
CA GLY A 60 -6.76 -6.98 9.94
C GLY A 60 -7.50 -8.29 9.71
N TYR A 61 -7.10 -8.99 8.66
CA TYR A 61 -7.60 -10.31 8.27
C TYR A 61 -6.42 -11.24 8.05
N HIS A 62 -6.30 -12.25 8.91
CA HIS A 62 -5.22 -13.22 8.88
C HIS A 62 -5.68 -14.53 8.26
N THR A 63 -4.99 -14.99 7.22
CA THR A 63 -5.23 -16.28 6.56
C THR A 63 -4.02 -17.17 6.76
N VAL A 64 -4.19 -18.25 7.50
CA VAL A 64 -3.13 -19.19 7.88
C VAL A 64 -3.13 -20.41 6.97
N GLN A 65 -1.94 -20.93 6.65
CA GLN A 65 -1.79 -22.18 5.90
C GLN A 65 -2.33 -23.38 6.70
N PRO A 66 -3.00 -24.32 6.04
CA PRO A 66 -3.47 -25.54 6.70
C PRO A 66 -2.32 -26.33 7.36
N GLY A 67 -2.57 -26.82 8.57
CA GLY A 67 -1.59 -27.62 9.31
C GLY A 67 -0.36 -26.87 9.79
N GLY A 68 -0.37 -25.52 9.79
CA GLY A 68 0.71 -24.68 10.31
C GLY A 68 2.01 -24.71 9.50
N ARG A 69 2.01 -25.27 8.30
CA ARG A 69 3.19 -25.36 7.43
C ARG A 69 3.22 -24.15 6.52
N SER A 70 3.83 -23.06 6.96
CA SER A 70 3.96 -21.83 6.21
C SER A 70 5.43 -21.50 5.92
N HIS A 71 5.72 -20.97 4.73
CA HIS A 71 7.03 -20.44 4.37
C HIS A 71 7.35 -19.11 5.05
N GLY A 72 6.36 -18.48 5.69
CA GLY A 72 6.46 -17.18 6.33
C GLY A 72 5.15 -16.39 6.19
N LEU A 73 5.17 -15.12 6.56
CA LEU A 73 4.02 -14.23 6.55
C LEU A 73 4.20 -13.10 5.54
N VAL A 74 3.21 -12.87 4.69
CA VAL A 74 3.13 -11.68 3.84
C VAL A 74 2.06 -10.73 4.37
N ILE A 75 2.49 -9.54 4.80
CA ILE A 75 1.63 -8.45 5.26
C ILE A 75 1.32 -7.54 4.08
N LEU A 76 0.04 -7.25 3.84
CA LEU A 76 -0.42 -6.41 2.75
C LEU A 76 -1.02 -5.11 3.28
N LEU A 77 -0.58 -3.95 2.74
CA LEU A 77 -1.12 -2.62 3.01
C LEU A 77 -1.79 -2.04 1.76
N HIS A 78 -3.05 -1.67 1.89
CA HIS A 78 -3.82 -1.09 0.78
C HIS A 78 -3.54 0.39 0.53
N GLY A 79 -3.91 0.89 -0.65
CA GLY A 79 -3.87 2.30 -1.01
C GLY A 79 -5.02 3.12 -0.41
N TRP A 80 -4.96 4.45 -0.60
CA TRP A 80 -5.97 5.37 -0.12
C TRP A 80 -7.37 5.00 -0.60
N GLU A 81 -8.36 5.09 0.29
CA GLU A 81 -9.75 4.66 0.06
C GLU A 81 -9.90 3.20 -0.41
N GLY A 82 -8.86 2.39 -0.24
CA GLY A 82 -8.91 0.94 -0.41
C GLY A 82 -9.34 0.22 0.88
N SER A 83 -9.15 -1.09 0.91
CA SER A 83 -9.33 -1.93 2.11
C SER A 83 -8.68 -3.30 1.90
N SER A 84 -8.72 -4.14 2.92
CA SER A 84 -8.39 -5.57 2.84
C SER A 84 -9.14 -6.31 1.73
N GLU A 85 -10.30 -5.79 1.30
CA GLU A 85 -11.15 -6.35 0.24
C GLU A 85 -10.90 -5.77 -1.17
N SER A 86 -9.93 -4.86 -1.30
CA SER A 86 -9.53 -4.33 -2.61
C SER A 86 -9.03 -5.46 -3.53
N THR A 87 -9.35 -5.36 -4.81
CA THR A 87 -9.03 -6.41 -5.81
C THR A 87 -7.57 -6.83 -5.78
N TYR A 88 -6.65 -5.86 -5.78
CA TYR A 88 -5.21 -6.13 -5.73
C TYR A 88 -4.77 -6.79 -4.41
N MET A 89 -5.38 -6.44 -3.27
CA MET A 89 -5.13 -7.10 -1.98
C MET A 89 -5.52 -8.58 -2.02
N LEU A 90 -6.69 -8.86 -2.59
CA LEU A 90 -7.22 -10.23 -2.69
C LEU A 90 -6.49 -11.08 -3.73
N THR A 91 -6.10 -10.51 -4.86
CA THR A 91 -5.40 -11.27 -5.92
C THR A 91 -3.96 -11.55 -5.53
N THR A 92 -3.23 -10.55 -5.09
CA THR A 92 -1.85 -10.70 -4.63
C THR A 92 -1.77 -11.59 -3.40
N GLY A 93 -2.65 -11.39 -2.42
CA GLY A 93 -2.69 -12.26 -1.24
C GLY A 93 -3.03 -13.71 -1.60
N ARG A 94 -4.00 -13.96 -2.52
CA ARG A 94 -4.30 -15.30 -3.02
C ARG A 94 -3.09 -15.95 -3.70
N ARG A 95 -2.28 -15.15 -4.42
CA ARG A 95 -1.04 -15.63 -5.03
C ARG A 95 -0.08 -16.14 -3.96
N PHE A 96 0.24 -15.33 -2.94
CA PHE A 96 1.12 -15.70 -1.85
C PHE A 96 0.60 -16.90 -1.05
N TYR A 97 -0.70 -16.90 -0.75
CA TYR A 97 -1.30 -18.04 -0.06
C TYR A 97 -1.12 -19.36 -0.84
N ARG A 98 -1.33 -19.34 -2.16
CA ARG A 98 -1.07 -20.51 -3.02
C ARG A 98 0.40 -20.90 -3.10
N SER A 99 1.30 -19.97 -2.87
CA SER A 99 2.75 -20.18 -2.81
C SER A 99 3.23 -20.60 -1.40
N GLY A 100 2.31 -20.91 -0.49
CA GLY A 100 2.63 -21.49 0.83
C GLY A 100 2.91 -20.46 1.92
N TYR A 101 2.59 -19.17 1.74
CA TYR A 101 2.72 -18.14 2.76
C TYR A 101 1.41 -17.94 3.51
N ASP A 102 1.49 -17.62 4.79
CA ASP A 102 0.40 -16.97 5.51
C ASP A 102 0.22 -15.55 4.96
N VAL A 103 -1.00 -15.02 5.03
CA VAL A 103 -1.29 -13.68 4.52
C VAL A 103 -2.03 -12.87 5.57
N PHE A 104 -1.52 -11.68 5.88
CA PHE A 104 -2.17 -10.70 6.73
C PHE A 104 -2.54 -9.45 5.92
N ARG A 105 -3.83 -9.13 5.83
CA ARG A 105 -4.34 -7.94 5.14
C ARG A 105 -4.76 -6.90 6.18
N LEU A 106 -3.95 -5.85 6.38
CA LEU A 106 -4.21 -4.80 7.35
C LEU A 106 -5.03 -3.67 6.74
N ASN A 107 -6.12 -3.28 7.39
CA ASN A 107 -6.83 -2.05 7.09
C ASN A 107 -6.18 -0.87 7.82
N LEU A 108 -5.95 0.22 7.10
CA LEU A 108 -5.67 1.51 7.72
C LEU A 108 -6.91 2.00 8.47
N ARG A 109 -6.75 2.88 9.44
CA ARG A 109 -7.85 3.51 10.18
C ARG A 109 -8.94 4.01 9.22
N ASP A 110 -10.20 3.88 9.59
CA ASP A 110 -11.37 4.33 8.82
C ASP A 110 -11.49 3.72 7.40
N HIS A 111 -10.80 2.62 7.13
CA HIS A 111 -10.92 1.89 5.87
C HIS A 111 -11.57 0.51 6.09
N GLY A 112 -12.25 0.02 5.06
CA GLY A 112 -13.08 -1.18 5.22
C GLY A 112 -14.22 -0.93 6.21
N ASN A 113 -14.41 -1.85 7.15
CA ASN A 113 -15.44 -1.76 8.20
C ASN A 113 -14.87 -1.29 9.55
N SER A 114 -13.83 -0.44 9.57
CA SER A 114 -13.09 -0.10 10.79
C SER A 114 -13.40 1.28 11.37
N HIS A 115 -14.34 2.06 10.81
CA HIS A 115 -14.65 3.43 11.25
C HIS A 115 -15.08 3.57 12.69
N HIS A 116 -15.68 2.53 13.26
CA HIS A 116 -16.18 2.50 14.64
C HIS A 116 -15.12 2.19 15.69
N ILE A 117 -13.95 1.69 15.27
CA ILE A 117 -12.94 1.15 16.20
C ILE A 117 -12.18 2.27 16.93
N ASN A 118 -11.92 3.38 16.24
CA ASN A 118 -11.17 4.50 16.82
C ASN A 118 -11.92 5.81 16.59
N GLU A 119 -11.91 6.71 17.57
CA GLU A 119 -12.60 8.01 17.46
C GLU A 119 -11.93 8.93 16.42
N GLY A 120 -10.60 9.09 16.48
CA GLY A 120 -9.87 10.00 15.60
C GLY A 120 -10.00 9.63 14.12
N VAL A 121 -10.19 10.63 13.24
CA VAL A 121 -10.29 10.46 11.79
C VAL A 121 -8.95 10.03 11.18
N PHE A 122 -9.00 9.24 10.10
CA PHE A 122 -7.82 8.88 9.33
C PHE A 122 -7.18 10.11 8.66
N HIS A 123 -5.86 10.14 8.68
CA HIS A 123 -5.02 10.97 7.82
C HIS A 123 -3.68 10.28 7.54
N SER A 124 -3.06 10.54 6.39
CA SER A 124 -1.88 9.80 5.92
C SER A 124 -0.61 10.02 6.74
N ALA A 125 -0.60 11.02 7.63
CA ALA A 125 0.51 11.27 8.55
C ALA A 125 0.58 10.29 9.75
N ARG A 126 -0.43 9.42 9.94
CA ARG A 126 -0.54 8.46 11.06
C ARG A 126 0.41 7.27 10.91
N ILE A 127 1.71 7.54 10.84
CA ILE A 127 2.71 6.48 10.65
C ILE A 127 2.89 5.63 11.91
N GLU A 128 2.78 6.21 13.10
CA GLU A 128 3.05 5.51 14.36
C GLU A 128 2.12 4.31 14.56
N GLU A 129 0.83 4.47 14.28
CA GLU A 129 -0.12 3.38 14.42
C GLU A 129 0.10 2.25 13.42
N VAL A 130 0.48 2.57 12.17
CA VAL A 130 0.78 1.56 11.15
C VAL A 130 2.12 0.87 11.44
N PHE A 131 3.12 1.62 11.86
CA PHE A 131 4.43 1.11 12.27
C PHE A 131 4.29 0.12 13.43
N THR A 132 3.64 0.53 14.52
CA THR A 132 3.41 -0.32 15.69
C THR A 132 2.60 -1.58 15.33
N ALA A 133 1.53 -1.42 14.55
CA ALA A 133 0.73 -2.57 14.12
C ALA A 133 1.54 -3.57 13.29
N VAL A 134 2.36 -3.10 12.34
CA VAL A 134 3.23 -3.99 11.53
C VAL A 134 4.24 -4.72 12.41
N LEU A 135 4.89 -4.03 13.36
CA LEU A 135 5.83 -4.68 14.28
C LEU A 135 5.15 -5.73 15.18
N ASN A 136 3.94 -5.46 15.66
CA ASN A 136 3.17 -6.42 16.45
C ASN A 136 2.74 -7.64 15.63
N ILE A 137 2.39 -7.47 14.35
CA ILE A 137 2.11 -8.57 13.44
C ILE A 137 3.38 -9.41 13.21
N VAL A 138 4.53 -8.77 12.99
CA VAL A 138 5.83 -9.45 12.82
C VAL A 138 6.21 -10.22 14.08
N ALA A 139 6.05 -9.64 15.26
CA ALA A 139 6.32 -10.30 16.53
C ALA A 139 5.40 -11.52 16.73
N ALA A 140 4.11 -11.41 16.41
CA ALA A 140 3.13 -12.49 16.50
C ALA A 140 3.41 -13.64 15.51
N ALA A 141 4.23 -13.45 14.49
CA ALA A 141 4.63 -14.49 13.56
C ALA A 141 5.60 -15.53 14.18
N GLY A 142 6.09 -15.32 15.40
CA GLY A 142 6.84 -16.33 16.17
C GLY A 142 8.17 -16.74 15.52
N GLY A 143 8.95 -15.80 15.00
CA GLY A 143 10.25 -16.08 14.39
C GLY A 143 10.21 -16.44 12.90
N ARG A 144 9.04 -16.64 12.32
CA ARG A 144 8.90 -16.95 10.88
C ARG A 144 9.23 -15.71 10.02
N PRO A 145 9.85 -15.88 8.84
CA PRO A 145 10.12 -14.78 7.93
C PRO A 145 8.84 -13.98 7.62
N CYS A 146 8.93 -12.65 7.69
CA CYS A 146 7.83 -11.75 7.39
C CYS A 146 8.22 -10.82 6.23
N HIS A 147 7.25 -10.46 5.40
CA HIS A 147 7.46 -9.53 4.30
C HIS A 147 6.30 -8.56 4.22
N LEU A 148 6.57 -7.31 3.85
CA LEU A 148 5.56 -6.26 3.73
C LEU A 148 5.41 -5.85 2.27
N VAL A 149 4.18 -5.87 1.76
CA VAL A 149 3.85 -5.39 0.41
C VAL A 149 2.80 -4.30 0.52
N GLY A 150 3.14 -3.09 0.07
CA GLY A 150 2.26 -1.93 0.10
C GLY A 150 1.93 -1.40 -1.29
N PHE A 151 0.69 -0.96 -1.49
CA PHE A 151 0.19 -0.41 -2.74
C PHE A 151 -0.11 1.08 -2.59
N SER A 152 0.39 1.92 -3.50
CA SER A 152 0.11 3.36 -3.52
C SER A 152 0.40 4.02 -2.16
N LEU A 153 -0.60 4.53 -1.44
CA LEU A 153 -0.44 5.04 -0.07
C LEU A 153 0.08 3.96 0.90
N GLY A 154 -0.35 2.70 0.77
CA GLY A 154 0.20 1.58 1.53
C GLY A 154 1.69 1.36 1.24
N GLY A 155 2.12 1.60 -0.01
CA GLY A 155 3.53 1.62 -0.39
C GLY A 155 4.30 2.77 0.28
N ASN A 156 3.71 3.97 0.36
CA ASN A 156 4.27 5.09 1.11
C ASN A 156 4.45 4.73 2.59
N PHE A 157 3.45 4.11 3.22
CA PHE A 157 3.59 3.62 4.59
C PHE A 157 4.72 2.59 4.71
N GLY A 158 4.82 1.63 3.79
CA GLY A 158 5.90 0.64 3.77
C GLY A 158 7.28 1.28 3.69
N LEU A 159 7.47 2.27 2.82
CA LEU A 159 8.74 3.01 2.71
C LEU A 159 9.06 3.82 3.97
N ARG A 160 8.06 4.45 4.59
CA ARG A 160 8.25 5.19 5.85
C ARG A 160 8.56 4.25 7.01
N ILE A 161 7.99 3.06 7.03
CA ILE A 161 8.37 2.00 7.97
C ILE A 161 9.83 1.62 7.76
N ALA A 162 10.26 1.38 6.52
CA ALA A 162 11.65 1.05 6.20
C ALA A 162 12.66 2.10 6.70
N LEU A 163 12.33 3.39 6.54
CA LEU A 163 13.18 4.50 7.00
C LEU A 163 13.25 4.63 8.52
N ARG A 164 12.27 4.10 9.26
CA ARG A 164 12.21 4.15 10.72
C ARG A 164 12.81 2.92 11.41
N LEU A 165 12.90 1.82 10.68
CA LEU A 165 13.44 0.59 11.23
C LEU A 165 14.92 0.73 11.56
N SER A 166 15.26 0.51 12.83
CA SER A 166 16.64 0.21 13.21
C SER A 166 16.92 -1.29 13.04
N PRO A 167 18.19 -1.71 12.89
CA PRO A 167 18.53 -3.13 12.72
C PRO A 167 17.93 -4.05 13.81
N GLY A 168 17.90 -3.60 15.07
CA GLY A 168 17.33 -4.37 16.18
C GLY A 168 15.80 -4.43 16.21
N GLN A 169 15.11 -3.53 15.52
CA GLN A 169 13.64 -3.47 15.48
C GLN A 169 13.04 -4.26 14.31
N ALA A 170 13.83 -4.58 13.30
CA ALA A 170 13.32 -5.28 12.10
C ALA A 170 12.75 -6.68 12.43
N GLY A 171 13.25 -7.31 13.50
CA GLY A 171 12.83 -8.68 13.85
C GLY A 171 13.02 -9.62 12.66
N ASN A 172 11.95 -10.32 12.29
CA ASN A 172 11.94 -11.23 11.14
C ASN A 172 11.41 -10.59 9.85
N LEU A 173 11.34 -9.26 9.78
CA LEU A 173 10.92 -8.55 8.57
C LEU A 173 12.06 -8.57 7.54
N GLY A 174 11.90 -9.38 6.49
CA GLY A 174 12.95 -9.62 5.49
C GLY A 174 12.92 -8.64 4.32
N ASN A 175 11.75 -8.37 3.74
CA ASN A 175 11.61 -7.49 2.57
C ASN A 175 10.43 -6.55 2.71
N ILE A 176 10.60 -5.32 2.21
CA ILE A 176 9.51 -4.37 2.00
C ILE A 176 9.39 -4.07 0.51
N VAL A 177 8.21 -4.30 -0.05
CA VAL A 177 7.92 -4.04 -1.46
C VAL A 177 6.85 -2.97 -1.58
N ALA A 178 7.12 -1.91 -2.32
CA ALA A 178 6.20 -0.80 -2.55
C ALA A 178 5.83 -0.72 -4.04
N ILE A 179 4.54 -0.91 -4.36
CA ILE A 179 4.00 -0.85 -5.71
C ILE A 179 3.36 0.49 -5.95
N SER A 180 3.84 1.23 -6.94
CA SER A 180 3.39 2.60 -7.28
C SER A 180 3.24 3.50 -6.03
N PRO A 181 4.25 3.57 -5.13
CA PRO A 181 4.11 4.31 -3.88
C PRO A 181 3.98 5.81 -4.12
N VAL A 182 3.17 6.49 -3.33
CA VAL A 182 3.08 7.96 -3.34
C VAL A 182 4.37 8.54 -2.74
N LEU A 183 5.19 9.23 -3.52
CA LEU A 183 6.41 9.89 -3.05
C LEU A 183 6.20 11.38 -2.73
N ASP A 184 5.45 12.09 -3.57
CA ASP A 184 5.04 13.47 -3.30
C ASP A 184 3.51 13.56 -3.25
N PRO A 185 2.92 13.62 -2.04
CA PRO A 185 1.46 13.59 -1.91
C PRO A 185 0.78 14.86 -2.44
N LEU A 186 1.45 16.01 -2.43
CA LEU A 186 0.92 17.23 -3.02
C LEU A 186 0.78 17.09 -4.53
N LYS A 187 1.85 16.63 -5.21
CA LYS A 187 1.82 16.37 -6.65
C LYS A 187 0.79 15.31 -7.02
N ALA A 188 0.71 14.21 -6.24
CA ALA A 188 -0.27 13.16 -6.46
C ALA A 188 -1.71 13.66 -6.33
N THR A 189 -2.00 14.51 -5.33
CA THR A 189 -3.33 15.10 -5.16
C THR A 189 -3.68 16.00 -6.34
N HIS A 190 -2.75 16.85 -6.80
CA HIS A 190 -2.95 17.67 -8.00
C HIS A 190 -3.14 16.83 -9.27
N ALA A 191 -2.39 15.74 -9.42
CA ALA A 191 -2.54 14.83 -10.57
C ALA A 191 -3.91 14.14 -10.58
N ILE A 192 -4.45 13.75 -9.41
CA ILE A 192 -5.80 13.20 -9.30
C ILE A 192 -6.85 14.25 -9.65
N ASP A 193 -6.73 15.47 -9.11
CA ASP A 193 -7.74 16.52 -9.32
C ASP A 193 -7.71 17.10 -10.74
N GLY A 194 -6.53 17.25 -11.34
CA GLY A 194 -6.34 17.83 -12.68
C GLY A 194 -6.30 16.80 -13.82
N GLY A 195 -6.24 15.50 -13.49
CA GLY A 195 -6.17 14.41 -14.46
C GLY A 195 -7.51 13.95 -15.01
N PHE A 196 -7.58 12.67 -15.40
CA PHE A 196 -8.83 12.10 -15.94
C PHE A 196 -9.94 12.12 -14.88
N PHE A 197 -11.03 12.84 -15.16
CA PHE A 197 -12.09 13.18 -14.20
C PHE A 197 -12.67 11.96 -13.46
N VAL A 198 -12.66 10.77 -14.09
CA VAL A 198 -13.16 9.52 -13.48
C VAL A 198 -12.43 9.19 -12.17
N TYR A 199 -11.13 9.47 -12.09
CA TYR A 199 -10.36 9.20 -10.88
C TYR A 199 -10.69 10.17 -9.76
N ARG A 200 -10.73 11.48 -10.08
CA ARG A 200 -11.13 12.51 -9.13
C ARG A 200 -12.50 12.20 -8.53
N ASP A 201 -13.47 11.93 -9.40
CA ASP A 201 -14.85 11.67 -8.96
C ASP A 201 -14.94 10.37 -8.13
N TYR A 202 -14.16 9.35 -8.49
CA TYR A 202 -14.05 8.12 -7.71
C TYR A 202 -13.51 8.37 -6.30
N PHE A 203 -12.36 9.07 -6.17
CA PHE A 203 -11.76 9.34 -4.86
C PHE A 203 -12.61 10.29 -4.03
N VAL A 204 -13.11 11.37 -4.60
CA VAL A 204 -14.00 12.31 -3.92
C VAL A 204 -15.25 11.59 -3.39
N LYS A 205 -15.90 10.76 -4.20
CA LYS A 205 -17.09 9.99 -3.78
C LYS A 205 -16.78 9.04 -2.63
N LYS A 206 -15.67 8.30 -2.72
CA LYS A 206 -15.29 7.35 -1.67
C LYS A 206 -14.94 8.05 -0.37
N TRP A 207 -14.14 9.11 -0.45
CA TRP A 207 -13.73 9.85 0.74
C TRP A 207 -14.93 10.50 1.45
N LYS A 208 -15.82 11.16 0.70
CA LYS A 208 -17.07 11.68 1.27
C LYS A 208 -17.92 10.60 1.95
N ARG A 209 -18.00 9.41 1.35
CA ARG A 209 -18.68 8.27 1.97
C ARG A 209 -18.02 7.89 3.30
N SER A 210 -16.69 7.80 3.33
CA SER A 210 -15.92 7.48 4.53
C SER A 210 -16.14 8.53 5.63
N LEU A 211 -16.01 9.83 5.30
CA LEU A 211 -16.28 10.94 6.22
C LEU A 211 -17.73 10.93 6.74
N GLY A 212 -18.70 10.67 5.87
CA GLY A 212 -20.11 10.57 6.28
C GLY A 212 -20.38 9.38 7.21
N ILE A 213 -19.69 8.26 7.05
CA ILE A 213 -19.75 7.13 8.01
C ILE A 213 -19.19 7.60 9.35
N LYS A 214 -18.02 8.25 9.34
CA LYS A 214 -17.35 8.75 10.54
C LYS A 214 -18.23 9.74 11.32
N GLN A 215 -18.84 10.70 10.63
CA GLN A 215 -19.76 11.67 11.23
C GLN A 215 -20.96 11.00 11.91
N ARG A 216 -21.57 9.98 11.27
CA ARG A 216 -22.69 9.25 11.88
C ARG A 216 -22.31 8.46 13.11
N LEU A 217 -21.09 7.91 13.17
CA LEU A 217 -20.60 7.16 14.32
C LEU A 217 -20.18 8.06 15.48
N PHE A 218 -19.68 9.26 15.17
CA PHE A 218 -19.17 10.22 16.15
C PHE A 218 -19.72 11.64 15.91
N PRO A 219 -21.05 11.83 16.01
CA PRO A 219 -21.71 13.10 15.64
C PRO A 219 -21.31 14.28 16.54
N GLY A 220 -20.86 14.02 17.77
CA GLY A 220 -20.33 15.04 18.67
C GLY A 220 -18.92 15.53 18.35
N LEU A 221 -18.17 14.77 17.49
CA LEU A 221 -16.79 15.08 17.14
C LEU A 221 -16.66 15.63 15.71
N TYR A 222 -17.57 15.28 14.81
CA TYR A 222 -17.43 15.54 13.37
C TYR A 222 -18.69 16.14 12.76
N ASP A 223 -18.47 17.22 11.99
CA ASP A 223 -19.46 17.78 11.06
C ASP A 223 -18.79 17.99 9.71
N PHE A 224 -19.13 17.16 8.72
CA PHE A 224 -18.63 17.19 7.35
C PHE A 224 -19.69 17.67 6.35
N ASN A 225 -20.78 18.31 6.78
CA ASN A 225 -21.85 18.75 5.89
C ASN A 225 -21.33 19.73 4.82
N ASP A 226 -20.43 20.63 5.18
CA ASP A 226 -19.80 21.58 4.28
C ASP A 226 -18.81 20.93 3.26
N VAL A 227 -18.36 19.71 3.56
CA VAL A 227 -17.47 18.92 2.67
C VAL A 227 -18.26 18.25 1.55
N MET A 228 -19.55 17.94 1.78
CA MET A 228 -20.34 17.14 0.84
C MET A 228 -20.58 17.83 -0.51
N GLY A 229 -20.50 19.17 -0.60
CA GLY A 229 -20.54 19.94 -1.85
C GLY A 229 -19.24 20.00 -2.65
N LEU A 230 -18.09 19.73 -2.04
CA LEU A 230 -16.77 19.89 -2.65
C LEU A 230 -16.53 18.86 -3.76
N LYS A 231 -15.77 19.23 -4.81
CA LYS A 231 -15.57 18.42 -6.02
C LYS A 231 -14.10 18.04 -6.29
N SER A 232 -13.18 18.36 -5.39
CA SER A 232 -11.76 18.00 -5.53
C SER A 232 -11.19 17.44 -4.24
N CYS A 233 -10.19 16.59 -4.36
CA CYS A 233 -9.47 16.03 -3.21
C CYS A 233 -8.73 17.13 -2.44
N MET A 234 -8.16 18.12 -3.14
CA MET A 234 -7.48 19.24 -2.51
C MET A 234 -8.45 20.06 -1.66
N ALA A 235 -9.61 20.45 -2.19
CA ALA A 235 -10.60 21.23 -1.45
C ALA A 235 -11.11 20.50 -0.20
N ILE A 236 -11.29 19.17 -0.27
CA ILE A 236 -11.64 18.36 0.90
C ILE A 236 -10.48 18.35 1.91
N THR A 237 -9.23 18.19 1.44
CA THR A 237 -8.03 18.22 2.29
C THR A 237 -7.94 19.55 3.05
N GLU A 238 -8.12 20.67 2.34
CA GLU A 238 -8.08 22.03 2.91
C GLU A 238 -9.15 22.26 3.98
N ARG A 239 -10.28 21.58 3.86
CA ARG A 239 -11.37 21.70 4.82
C ARG A 239 -11.21 20.76 6.03
N VAL A 240 -10.80 19.51 5.79
CA VAL A 240 -10.77 18.45 6.81
C VAL A 240 -9.51 18.52 7.66
N ILE A 241 -8.33 18.69 7.03
CA ILE A 241 -7.05 18.55 7.73
C ILE A 241 -6.90 19.61 8.84
N PRO A 242 -7.04 20.91 8.61
CA PRO A 242 -6.85 21.91 9.67
C PRO A 242 -7.90 21.81 10.80
N ARG A 243 -9.09 21.28 10.50
CA ARG A 243 -10.20 21.24 11.44
C ARG A 243 -10.17 20.01 12.36
N TYR A 244 -9.68 18.85 11.85
CA TYR A 244 -9.83 17.58 12.55
C TYR A 244 -8.52 16.83 12.77
N THR A 245 -7.39 17.49 12.50
CA THR A 245 -6.05 16.91 12.71
C THR A 245 -5.14 17.95 13.38
N PRO A 246 -3.96 17.55 13.89
CA PRO A 246 -3.02 18.50 14.50
C PRO A 246 -2.40 19.51 13.53
N PHE A 247 -2.59 19.38 12.23
CA PHE A 247 -1.97 20.23 11.22
C PHE A 247 -2.79 21.47 10.97
N ARG A 248 -2.17 22.65 11.07
CA ARG A 248 -2.81 23.94 10.79
C ARG A 248 -2.87 24.26 9.29
N HIS A 249 -1.92 23.74 8.52
CA HIS A 249 -1.78 24.01 7.09
C HIS A 249 -1.63 22.70 6.29
N VAL A 250 -2.27 22.64 5.13
CA VAL A 250 -2.24 21.48 4.24
C VAL A 250 -0.82 21.17 3.74
N LEU A 251 0.00 22.19 3.49
CA LEU A 251 1.39 21.97 3.08
C LEU A 251 2.24 21.34 4.19
N GLU A 252 1.99 21.71 5.45
CA GLU A 252 2.61 21.05 6.60
C GLU A 252 2.23 19.56 6.63
N TYR A 253 0.94 19.28 6.50
CA TYR A 253 0.44 17.91 6.45
C TYR A 253 1.10 17.10 5.34
N PHE A 254 1.12 17.57 4.10
CA PHE A 254 1.74 16.85 2.98
C PHE A 254 3.24 16.61 3.19
N ARG A 255 3.96 17.54 3.80
CA ARG A 255 5.40 17.38 4.11
C ARG A 255 5.67 16.23 5.06
N THR A 256 4.75 15.88 5.96
CA THR A 256 4.96 14.81 6.97
C THR A 256 5.09 13.42 6.37
N TYR A 257 4.56 13.19 5.17
CA TYR A 257 4.65 11.89 4.51
C TYR A 257 5.19 11.96 3.07
N ARG A 258 5.81 13.09 2.73
CA ARG A 258 6.56 13.26 1.49
C ARG A 258 7.86 12.46 1.55
N LEU A 259 8.14 11.68 0.50
CA LEU A 259 9.33 10.84 0.35
C LEU A 259 10.18 11.22 -0.86
N ALA A 260 9.72 12.16 -1.72
CA ALA A 260 10.52 12.66 -2.82
C ALA A 260 11.81 13.29 -2.30
N GLY A 261 12.96 12.77 -2.74
CA GLY A 261 14.28 13.17 -2.25
C GLY A 261 14.68 12.59 -0.89
N ALA A 262 13.92 11.63 -0.34
CA ALA A 262 14.31 10.94 0.90
C ALA A 262 15.60 10.12 0.70
N ASP A 263 16.35 9.99 1.79
CA ASP A 263 17.60 9.24 1.83
C ASP A 263 17.37 7.85 2.42
N PHE A 264 17.52 6.81 1.59
CA PHE A 264 17.42 5.40 1.95
C PHE A 264 18.78 4.74 2.18
N SER A 265 19.82 5.50 2.48
CA SER A 265 21.19 4.97 2.71
C SER A 265 21.32 4.09 3.96
N ARG A 266 20.37 4.16 4.90
CA ARG A 266 20.41 3.46 6.21
C ARG A 266 19.34 2.39 6.35
N LEU A 267 18.92 1.74 5.26
CA LEU A 267 17.91 0.69 5.33
C LEU A 267 18.38 -0.48 6.19
N ALA A 268 17.53 -0.90 7.14
CA ALA A 268 17.77 -2.09 7.95
C ALA A 268 17.40 -3.39 7.20
N VAL A 269 16.44 -3.30 6.26
CA VAL A 269 15.94 -4.43 5.47
C VAL A 269 15.95 -4.09 3.97
N PRO A 270 16.00 -5.08 3.08
CA PRO A 270 15.84 -4.85 1.64
C PRO A 270 14.51 -4.19 1.30
N VAL A 271 14.56 -3.18 0.44
CA VAL A 271 13.40 -2.44 -0.06
C VAL A 271 13.36 -2.50 -1.57
N THR A 272 12.22 -2.88 -2.12
CA THR A 272 11.98 -2.85 -3.56
C THR A 272 10.83 -1.90 -3.87
N ILE A 273 11.06 -0.98 -4.81
CA ILE A 273 10.05 -0.08 -5.36
C ILE A 273 9.76 -0.51 -6.79
N LEU A 274 8.50 -0.67 -7.14
CA LEU A 274 8.04 -0.83 -8.51
C LEU A 274 7.17 0.35 -8.89
N ALA A 275 7.52 1.05 -9.97
CA ALA A 275 6.81 2.20 -10.51
C ALA A 275 6.65 2.06 -12.03
N SER A 276 5.78 2.84 -12.64
CA SER A 276 5.67 2.97 -14.09
C SER A 276 5.85 4.43 -14.54
N GLU A 277 6.41 4.62 -15.74
CA GLU A 277 6.58 5.96 -16.31
C GLU A 277 5.24 6.61 -16.68
N ASP A 278 4.24 5.78 -16.96
CA ASP A 278 2.90 6.17 -17.39
C ASP A 278 1.86 6.20 -16.26
N ASP A 279 2.30 6.20 -14.97
CA ASP A 279 1.38 6.29 -13.83
C ASP A 279 0.62 7.62 -13.86
N PRO A 280 -0.73 7.63 -13.93
CA PRO A 280 -1.51 8.85 -14.03
C PRO A 280 -1.56 9.68 -12.74
N PHE A 281 -1.06 9.15 -11.62
CA PHE A 281 -1.12 9.79 -10.30
C PHE A 281 0.26 10.15 -9.74
N ILE A 282 1.28 9.34 -10.02
CA ILE A 282 2.58 9.43 -9.38
C ILE A 282 3.63 9.83 -10.41
N PRO A 283 4.16 11.04 -10.37
CA PRO A 283 5.20 11.48 -11.31
C PRO A 283 6.46 10.63 -11.19
N VAL A 284 6.93 10.09 -12.31
CA VAL A 284 8.09 9.19 -12.35
C VAL A 284 9.39 9.85 -11.90
N ASP A 285 9.53 11.15 -12.11
CA ASP A 285 10.76 11.89 -11.77
C ASP A 285 11.08 11.85 -10.28
N ASP A 286 10.07 11.74 -9.42
CA ASP A 286 10.28 11.62 -7.98
C ASP A 286 11.04 10.32 -7.62
N PHE A 287 10.87 9.23 -8.38
CA PHE A 287 11.61 7.98 -8.18
C PHE A 287 13.08 8.07 -8.62
N ARG A 288 13.36 8.86 -9.65
CA ARG A 288 14.73 9.06 -10.17
C ARG A 288 15.61 9.86 -9.21
N THR A 289 15.01 10.57 -8.26
CA THR A 289 15.73 11.38 -7.26
C THR A 289 16.04 10.64 -5.96
N LEU A 290 15.54 9.40 -5.80
CA LEU A 290 15.77 8.60 -4.60
C LEU A 290 17.25 8.22 -4.50
N ARG A 291 17.77 8.34 -3.27
CA ARG A 291 19.12 7.90 -2.92
C ARG A 291 19.03 6.71 -1.97
N GLY A 292 19.88 5.72 -2.14
CA GLY A 292 19.86 4.53 -1.29
C GLY A 292 21.18 3.77 -1.35
N ASN A 293 21.28 2.74 -0.53
CA ASN A 293 22.36 1.77 -0.55
C ASN A 293 21.97 0.55 -1.43
N ASP A 294 22.75 -0.50 -1.39
CA ASP A 294 22.56 -1.77 -2.09
C ASP A 294 21.26 -2.52 -1.71
N ARG A 295 20.62 -2.14 -0.58
CA ARG A 295 19.32 -2.67 -0.15
C ARG A 295 18.13 -1.99 -0.81
N LEU A 296 18.31 -0.86 -1.50
CA LEU A 296 17.26 -0.21 -2.27
C LEU A 296 17.30 -0.65 -3.73
N ARG A 297 16.22 -1.27 -4.20
CA ARG A 297 16.02 -1.61 -5.61
C ARG A 297 14.83 -0.82 -6.15
N VAL A 298 15.01 -0.09 -7.25
CA VAL A 298 13.94 0.68 -7.90
C VAL A 298 13.77 0.18 -9.33
N PHE A 299 12.61 -0.38 -9.63
CA PHE A 299 12.21 -0.80 -10.96
C PHE A 299 11.22 0.20 -11.53
N ILE A 300 11.57 0.84 -12.64
CA ILE A 300 10.71 1.78 -13.36
C ILE A 300 10.40 1.16 -14.71
N GLU A 301 9.16 0.72 -14.88
CA GLU A 301 8.69 0.14 -16.13
C GLU A 301 8.04 1.21 -17.01
N ARG A 302 8.21 1.10 -18.33
CA ARG A 302 7.63 2.07 -19.28
C ARG A 302 6.10 2.14 -19.21
N TYR A 303 5.46 1.02 -18.94
CA TYR A 303 4.02 0.85 -18.86
C TYR A 303 3.64 0.30 -17.49
N GLY A 304 2.37 0.41 -17.11
CA GLY A 304 1.90 -0.16 -15.85
C GLY A 304 0.70 0.57 -15.28
N GLY A 305 0.53 1.83 -15.62
CA GLY A 305 -0.47 2.68 -14.98
C GLY A 305 -0.29 2.69 -13.47
N HIS A 306 -1.34 3.00 -12.73
CA HIS A 306 -1.28 2.98 -11.27
C HIS A 306 -1.61 1.60 -10.71
N CYS A 307 -0.61 0.89 -10.21
CA CYS A 307 -0.74 -0.47 -9.64
C CYS A 307 -1.34 -1.51 -10.62
N GLY A 308 -1.27 -1.30 -11.93
CA GLY A 308 -1.88 -2.18 -12.92
C GLY A 308 -0.97 -3.34 -13.31
N PHE A 309 0.03 -3.08 -14.12
CA PHE A 309 1.00 -4.05 -14.65
C PHE A 309 0.35 -5.32 -15.21
N LEU A 310 -0.78 -5.16 -15.94
CA LEU A 310 -1.51 -6.26 -16.55
C LEU A 310 -0.80 -6.74 -17.82
N GLN A 311 -0.44 -8.01 -17.87
CA GLN A 311 0.28 -8.61 -19.00
C GLN A 311 -0.61 -8.87 -20.22
N ASN A 312 -1.86 -9.23 -19.99
CA ASN A 312 -2.77 -9.70 -21.02
C ASN A 312 -4.25 -9.46 -20.66
N LEU A 313 -5.14 -9.68 -21.59
CA LEU A 313 -6.59 -9.52 -21.40
C LEU A 313 -7.22 -10.56 -20.45
N ARG A 314 -6.48 -11.58 -20.03
CA ARG A 314 -6.88 -12.45 -18.91
C ARG A 314 -6.60 -11.81 -17.56
N LEU A 315 -6.15 -10.54 -17.57
CA LEU A 315 -5.89 -9.70 -16.41
C LEU A 315 -4.85 -10.28 -15.43
N ARG A 316 -3.85 -11.04 -15.97
CA ARG A 316 -2.72 -11.52 -15.20
C ARG A 316 -1.79 -10.35 -14.87
N VAL A 317 -1.34 -10.25 -13.62
CA VAL A 317 -0.47 -9.19 -13.14
C VAL A 317 0.99 -9.65 -13.15
N TRP A 318 1.86 -8.85 -13.74
CA TRP A 318 3.29 -9.15 -13.90
C TRP A 318 4.06 -9.07 -12.58
N PHE A 319 3.79 -8.08 -11.76
CA PHE A 319 4.54 -7.88 -10.53
C PHE A 319 4.32 -8.98 -9.49
N GLU A 320 3.23 -9.75 -9.56
CA GLU A 320 2.99 -10.84 -8.61
C GLU A 320 4.09 -11.92 -8.72
N ASP A 321 4.52 -12.24 -9.94
CA ASP A 321 5.63 -13.18 -10.18
C ASP A 321 6.99 -12.57 -9.73
N LEU A 322 7.17 -11.27 -9.94
CA LEU A 322 8.37 -10.54 -9.51
C LEU A 322 8.50 -10.53 -7.98
N ILE A 323 7.45 -10.11 -7.28
CA ILE A 323 7.47 -10.02 -5.81
C ILE A 323 7.69 -11.41 -5.19
N GLU A 324 7.03 -12.44 -5.70
CA GLU A 324 7.20 -13.81 -5.19
C GLU A 324 8.66 -14.26 -5.28
N ARG A 325 9.36 -13.93 -6.37
CA ARG A 325 10.80 -14.23 -6.51
C ARG A 325 11.63 -13.43 -5.51
N ILE A 326 11.41 -12.12 -5.40
CA ILE A 326 12.12 -11.25 -4.45
C ILE A 326 12.00 -11.79 -3.02
N ILE A 327 10.79 -12.17 -2.62
CA ILE A 327 10.53 -12.69 -1.28
C ILE A 327 11.22 -14.05 -1.08
N ARG A 328 11.13 -14.95 -2.05
CA ARG A 328 11.72 -16.29 -1.96
C ARG A 328 13.24 -16.25 -1.97
N ASP A 329 13.85 -15.41 -2.79
CA ASP A 329 15.30 -15.32 -2.90
C ASP A 329 15.91 -14.66 -1.67
N GLY A 330 15.23 -13.65 -1.08
CA GLY A 330 15.65 -13.03 0.19
C GLY A 330 15.61 -13.98 1.40
N VAL A 331 14.82 -15.05 1.36
CA VAL A 331 14.81 -16.10 2.39
C VAL A 331 16.05 -17.01 2.29
N ARG A 332 16.73 -17.10 1.12
CA ARG A 332 17.88 -17.97 0.91
C ARG A 332 19.23 -17.31 1.28
N GLU A 333 19.25 -15.99 1.38
CA GLU A 333 20.45 -15.21 1.69
C GLU A 333 20.59 -14.86 3.20
N GLY A 334 19.60 -15.18 4.03
CA GLY A 334 19.58 -14.97 5.48
C GLY A 334 19.65 -16.28 6.25
#